data_5cfafd99d89fb338138c466d89307a81
#
_entry.id   5cfafd99d89fb338138c466d89307a81
#
_cell.length_a   1.000
_cell.length_b   1.000
_cell.length_c   1.000
_cell.angle_alpha   90.00
_cell.angle_beta   90.00
_cell.angle_gamma   90.00
#
_symmetry.space_group_name_H-M   'P 1'
#
loop_
_entity.id
_entity.type
_entity.pdbx_description
1 polymer ?
#
loop_
_entity_poly.entity_id
_entity_poly.type
_entity_poly.pdbx_seq_one_letter_code
_entity_poly.pdbx_strand_id
1 'polypeptide(L)'
;PVYTENADQNLTNLPYFKEANIPYARTHDSSICYDYGGEHTVDIINIFPDFDADPYSPESYDFTLTDMYLDNIARSGARVFYRLGNKIEHWPKHYGIMPPKDFKKWAVICEHIIRHMNEGWANGYNRGIVYWEIWNEPDFNNKCWTGTPEEFFDLFEITAKHLKSCFPEIKIGGPAVCRYNADWLIPFFEEMKKRNVPMDFYSWHCYSSKVEDFIRDTRLHRALLDRYGYNECESILNEWNYVCGWSGEGWKKSLATELSIKGAAFIAAVATACQHEKLDMLMYYDARINSTMNGLFRPGTLEVRKGYYPLKIWGEMLSSDGECETLC
;
A
#
# COMPACT_ATOMS: atom_id res chain seq x y z
N PRO A 1 0.94 5.94 -5.38
CA PRO A 1 1.89 7.02 -5.21
C PRO A 1 1.56 8.21 -6.10
N VAL A 2 1.80 9.38 -5.56
CA VAL A 2 1.53 10.65 -6.21
C VAL A 2 2.81 11.15 -6.84
N TYR A 3 2.87 11.13 -8.14
CA TYR A 3 3.92 11.83 -8.86
C TYR A 3 3.37 13.06 -9.57
N THR A 4 4.09 14.13 -9.54
CA THR A 4 3.42 15.40 -9.59
C THR A 4 3.97 16.41 -10.56
N GLU A 5 5.26 16.48 -10.78
CA GLU A 5 5.85 17.56 -11.55
C GLU A 5 6.87 17.04 -12.57
N ASN A 6 6.76 17.59 -13.79
CA ASN A 6 7.84 17.57 -14.74
C ASN A 6 8.47 18.96 -14.71
N ALA A 7 9.66 19.08 -14.12
CA ALA A 7 10.33 20.35 -13.95
C ALA A 7 10.63 21.07 -15.30
N ASP A 8 10.90 20.32 -16.35
CA ASP A 8 11.21 20.86 -17.66
C ASP A 8 9.99 21.41 -18.40
N GLN A 9 8.80 20.93 -18.05
CA GLN A 9 7.54 21.28 -18.72
C GLN A 9 6.53 21.95 -17.82
N ASN A 10 6.85 22.17 -16.54
CA ASN A 10 5.91 22.72 -15.54
C ASN A 10 4.59 21.90 -15.44
N LEU A 11 4.62 20.62 -15.74
CA LEU A 11 3.45 19.75 -15.65
C LEU A 11 3.32 19.15 -14.27
N THR A 12 2.11 19.21 -13.71
CA THR A 12 1.80 18.62 -12.41
C THR A 12 0.39 18.08 -12.37
N ASN A 13 0.17 16.94 -11.69
CA ASN A 13 -1.16 16.39 -11.41
C ASN A 13 -1.64 16.64 -9.98
N LEU A 14 -0.87 17.37 -9.16
CA LEU A 14 -1.24 17.72 -7.78
C LEU A 14 -2.64 18.36 -7.66
N PRO A 15 -3.05 19.30 -8.54
CA PRO A 15 -4.38 19.89 -8.44
C PRO A 15 -5.50 18.87 -8.53
N TYR A 16 -5.35 17.85 -9.38
CA TYR A 16 -6.34 16.79 -9.55
C TYR A 16 -6.46 15.89 -8.31
N PHE A 17 -5.35 15.58 -7.63
CA PHE A 17 -5.40 14.84 -6.37
C PHE A 17 -6.07 15.64 -5.26
N LYS A 18 -5.77 16.95 -5.17
CA LYS A 18 -6.44 17.85 -4.23
C LYS A 18 -7.93 17.96 -4.49
N GLU A 19 -8.31 18.13 -5.76
CA GLU A 19 -9.71 18.22 -6.18
C GLU A 19 -10.47 16.92 -5.88
N ALA A 20 -9.83 15.76 -6.05
CA ALA A 20 -10.41 14.47 -5.75
C ALA A 20 -10.44 14.15 -4.24
N ASN A 21 -9.86 15.00 -3.39
CA ASN A 21 -9.84 14.85 -1.93
C ASN A 21 -9.44 13.44 -1.49
N ILE A 22 -8.39 12.89 -2.10
CA ILE A 22 -7.90 11.54 -1.80
C ILE A 22 -7.36 11.50 -0.36
N PRO A 23 -7.92 10.69 0.55
CA PRO A 23 -7.58 10.77 1.96
C PRO A 23 -6.23 10.16 2.30
N TYR A 24 -5.83 9.10 1.60
CA TYR A 24 -4.56 8.38 1.84
C TYR A 24 -3.88 7.99 0.55
N ALA A 25 -2.54 8.02 0.56
CA ALA A 25 -1.69 7.42 -0.46
C ALA A 25 -0.76 6.39 0.19
N ARG A 26 -0.89 5.12 -0.20
CA ARG A 26 0.03 4.06 0.21
C ARG A 26 1.34 4.22 -0.54
N THR A 27 2.45 4.15 0.19
CA THR A 27 3.78 4.19 -0.42
C THR A 27 4.03 2.89 -1.17
N HIS A 28 4.50 3.03 -2.40
CA HIS A 28 4.80 1.92 -3.29
C HIS A 28 6.00 2.32 -4.15
N ASP A 29 5.89 2.21 -5.47
CA ASP A 29 6.92 2.69 -6.37
C ASP A 29 6.93 4.22 -6.43
N SER A 30 8.11 4.79 -6.62
CA SER A 30 8.24 6.21 -6.82
C SER A 30 8.55 6.54 -8.27
N SER A 31 7.88 7.56 -8.80
CA SER A 31 8.19 8.07 -10.15
C SER A 31 9.48 8.90 -10.21
N ILE A 32 10.10 9.19 -9.07
CA ILE A 32 11.43 9.80 -9.03
C ILE A 32 12.48 8.80 -9.52
N CYS A 33 12.27 7.54 -9.21
CA CYS A 33 13.12 6.48 -9.71
C CYS A 33 12.77 6.21 -11.17
N TYR A 34 13.61 6.71 -12.03
CA TYR A 34 13.45 6.56 -13.46
C TYR A 34 13.44 5.08 -13.86
N ASP A 35 12.55 4.77 -14.79
CA ASP A 35 12.37 3.46 -15.37
C ASP A 35 11.53 2.48 -14.52
N TYR A 36 10.90 1.55 -15.17
CA TYR A 36 10.13 0.48 -14.57
C TYR A 36 11.08 -0.47 -13.83
N GLY A 37 10.90 -0.59 -12.53
CA GLY A 37 11.81 -1.35 -11.68
C GLY A 37 13.06 -0.57 -11.27
N GLY A 38 13.03 0.76 -11.29
CA GLY A 38 14.02 1.62 -10.65
C GLY A 38 14.04 1.44 -9.12
N GLU A 39 14.97 2.14 -8.47
CA GLU A 39 15.12 2.10 -7.02
C GLU A 39 13.87 2.61 -6.32
N HIS A 40 13.31 1.81 -5.41
CA HIS A 40 12.15 2.22 -4.64
C HIS A 40 12.58 3.08 -3.46
N THR A 41 12.15 4.31 -3.43
CA THR A 41 12.59 5.31 -2.44
C THR A 41 12.18 4.99 -1.00
N VAL A 42 11.19 4.13 -0.80
CA VAL A 42 10.71 3.74 0.53
C VAL A 42 11.21 2.35 0.96
N ASP A 43 11.97 1.67 0.11
CA ASP A 43 12.54 0.38 0.43
C ASP A 43 13.63 0.51 1.49
N ILE A 44 13.58 -0.34 2.51
CA ILE A 44 14.52 -0.29 3.64
C ILE A 44 15.96 -0.46 3.16
N ILE A 45 16.21 -1.29 2.14
CA ILE A 45 17.54 -1.46 1.57
C ILE A 45 18.12 -0.20 0.91
N ASN A 46 17.27 0.77 0.58
CA ASN A 46 17.72 2.06 0.04
C ASN A 46 17.87 3.11 1.14
N ILE A 47 17.02 3.05 2.16
CA ILE A 47 17.09 3.94 3.32
C ILE A 47 18.26 3.53 4.24
N PHE A 48 18.47 2.22 4.44
CA PHE A 48 19.54 1.65 5.26
C PHE A 48 20.36 0.68 4.40
N PRO A 49 21.30 1.21 3.57
CA PRO A 49 21.94 0.43 2.50
C PRO A 49 22.98 -0.57 2.98
N ASP A 50 23.58 -0.37 4.14
CA ASP A 50 24.51 -1.31 4.77
C ASP A 50 23.87 -1.95 5.99
N PHE A 51 23.37 -3.17 5.83
CA PHE A 51 22.71 -3.86 6.94
C PHE A 51 23.67 -4.18 8.11
N ASP A 52 24.98 -4.15 7.92
CA ASP A 52 25.95 -4.40 8.98
C ASP A 52 26.29 -3.11 9.77
N ALA A 53 25.90 -1.91 9.31
CA ALA A 53 26.05 -0.63 10.00
C ALA A 53 25.24 -0.55 11.31
N ASP A 54 25.54 0.43 12.17
CA ASP A 54 24.82 0.66 13.43
C ASP A 54 23.43 1.26 13.15
N PRO A 55 22.32 0.57 13.54
CA PRO A 55 20.96 1.08 13.30
C PRO A 55 20.58 2.27 14.17
N TYR A 56 21.37 2.62 15.19
CA TYR A 56 21.14 3.79 16.05
C TYR A 56 21.90 5.05 15.54
N SER A 57 22.80 4.91 14.57
CA SER A 57 23.55 6.03 13.98
C SER A 57 22.78 6.67 12.83
N PRO A 58 22.47 7.99 12.88
CA PRO A 58 21.83 8.70 11.78
C PRO A 58 22.58 8.58 10.45
N GLU A 59 23.91 8.47 10.48
CA GLU A 59 24.77 8.37 9.32
C GLU A 59 24.59 7.04 8.55
N SER A 60 23.94 6.06 9.18
CA SER A 60 23.64 4.76 8.54
C SER A 60 22.43 4.83 7.60
N TYR A 61 21.70 5.96 7.57
CA TYR A 61 20.48 6.15 6.81
C TYR A 61 20.60 7.21 5.73
N ASP A 62 19.98 6.96 4.58
CA ASP A 62 19.75 7.95 3.53
C ASP A 62 18.23 8.14 3.31
N PHE A 63 17.70 9.24 3.83
CA PHE A 63 16.30 9.60 3.70
C PHE A 63 16.01 10.53 2.51
N THR A 64 17.04 10.96 1.77
CA THR A 64 16.91 12.03 0.77
C THR A 64 15.75 11.83 -0.22
N LEU A 65 15.72 10.70 -0.90
CA LEU A 65 14.67 10.42 -1.88
C LEU A 65 13.33 10.08 -1.24
N THR A 66 13.34 9.45 -0.07
CA THR A 66 12.13 9.13 0.69
C THR A 66 11.42 10.41 1.12
N ASP A 67 12.16 11.37 1.66
CA ASP A 67 11.62 12.66 2.09
C ASP A 67 10.97 13.42 0.93
N MET A 68 11.66 13.52 -0.20
CA MET A 68 11.12 14.14 -1.42
C MET A 68 9.83 13.47 -1.89
N TYR A 69 9.76 12.15 -1.82
CA TYR A 69 8.58 11.39 -2.21
C TYR A 69 7.40 11.64 -1.27
N LEU A 70 7.64 11.61 0.05
CA LEU A 70 6.60 11.88 1.04
C LEU A 70 6.13 13.33 1.01
N ASP A 71 7.01 14.29 0.71
CA ASP A 71 6.64 15.69 0.49
C ASP A 71 5.68 15.84 -0.69
N ASN A 72 5.88 15.08 -1.77
CA ASN A 72 4.95 15.07 -2.89
C ASN A 72 3.57 14.50 -2.50
N ILE A 73 3.52 13.46 -1.68
CA ILE A 73 2.25 12.96 -1.14
C ILE A 73 1.57 14.04 -0.29
N ALA A 74 2.29 14.67 0.63
CA ALA A 74 1.75 15.75 1.47
C ALA A 74 1.25 16.94 0.63
N ARG A 75 1.97 17.34 -0.42
CA ARG A 75 1.55 18.40 -1.36
C ARG A 75 0.27 18.06 -2.12
N SER A 76 -0.06 16.79 -2.30
CA SER A 76 -1.33 16.36 -2.89
C SER A 76 -2.53 16.52 -1.97
N GLY A 77 -2.31 16.74 -0.68
CA GLY A 77 -3.33 16.77 0.37
C GLY A 77 -3.64 15.40 0.98
N ALA A 78 -3.11 14.31 0.44
CA ALA A 78 -3.28 12.98 0.98
C ALA A 78 -2.38 12.73 2.21
N ARG A 79 -2.86 11.95 3.16
CA ARG A 79 -2.05 11.41 4.26
C ARG A 79 -1.26 10.19 3.78
N VAL A 80 -0.12 9.95 4.38
CA VAL A 80 0.72 8.80 4.05
C VAL A 80 0.20 7.54 4.75
N PHE A 81 0.10 6.45 4.01
CA PHE A 81 0.03 5.09 4.49
C PHE A 81 1.36 4.42 4.13
N TYR A 82 2.22 4.19 5.14
CA TYR A 82 3.61 3.84 4.89
C TYR A 82 3.82 2.32 4.87
N ARG A 83 4.35 1.79 3.77
CA ARG A 83 4.78 0.40 3.67
C ARG A 83 6.25 0.27 4.10
N LEU A 84 6.49 -0.43 5.20
CA LEU A 84 7.81 -0.87 5.64
C LEU A 84 8.15 -2.19 4.95
N GLY A 85 9.21 -2.21 4.17
CA GLY A 85 9.61 -3.43 3.49
C GLY A 85 10.72 -3.16 2.47
N ASN A 86 11.03 -4.17 1.72
CA ASN A 86 11.97 -4.08 0.63
C ASN A 86 11.22 -4.11 -0.71
N LYS A 87 11.94 -4.37 -1.76
CA LYS A 87 11.46 -4.38 -3.12
C LYS A 87 10.13 -5.13 -3.29
N ILE A 88 9.21 -4.50 -3.99
CA ILE A 88 7.92 -5.08 -4.35
C ILE A 88 7.72 -5.27 -5.86
N GLU A 89 8.71 -4.89 -6.67
CA GLU A 89 8.70 -5.15 -8.09
C GLU A 89 8.95 -6.62 -8.41
N HIS A 90 8.06 -7.19 -9.19
CA HIS A 90 8.11 -8.60 -9.54
C HIS A 90 9.06 -8.89 -10.71
N TRP A 91 9.42 -7.87 -11.49
CA TRP A 91 10.17 -8.01 -12.74
C TRP A 91 10.90 -6.71 -13.12
N PRO A 92 12.06 -6.78 -13.73
CA PRO A 92 12.89 -7.96 -14.02
C PRO A 92 13.85 -8.36 -12.90
N LYS A 93 14.04 -7.50 -11.89
CA LYS A 93 15.02 -7.69 -10.81
C LYS A 93 14.35 -8.30 -9.56
N HIS A 94 14.97 -9.33 -8.99
CA HIS A 94 14.54 -10.00 -7.77
C HIS A 94 15.61 -9.84 -6.68
N TYR A 95 15.77 -8.65 -6.11
CA TYR A 95 16.64 -8.38 -4.98
C TYR A 95 15.86 -7.76 -3.82
N GLY A 96 16.39 -7.88 -2.61
CA GLY A 96 15.74 -7.31 -1.42
C GLY A 96 14.49 -8.05 -0.96
N ILE A 97 14.18 -9.23 -1.51
CA ILE A 97 13.04 -10.08 -1.14
C ILE A 97 13.43 -11.27 -0.25
N MET A 98 14.71 -11.36 0.11
CA MET A 98 15.20 -12.37 1.06
C MET A 98 14.89 -11.96 2.49
N PRO A 99 14.74 -12.94 3.42
CA PRO A 99 14.69 -12.64 4.84
C PRO A 99 15.86 -11.76 5.27
N PRO A 100 15.63 -10.69 6.05
CA PRO A 100 16.73 -9.95 6.68
C PRO A 100 17.62 -10.87 7.53
N LYS A 101 18.92 -10.64 7.58
CA LYS A 101 19.88 -11.44 8.37
C LYS A 101 19.53 -11.47 9.86
N ASP A 102 18.92 -10.42 10.39
CA ASP A 102 18.52 -10.25 11.78
C ASP A 102 17.19 -9.50 11.84
N PHE A 103 16.13 -10.19 12.27
CA PHE A 103 14.78 -9.61 12.34
C PHE A 103 14.63 -8.56 13.44
N LYS A 104 15.38 -8.68 14.53
CA LYS A 104 15.36 -7.66 15.61
C LYS A 104 16.02 -6.37 15.13
N LYS A 105 17.17 -6.49 14.45
CA LYS A 105 17.82 -5.33 13.86
C LYS A 105 16.95 -4.68 12.80
N TRP A 106 16.26 -5.47 11.97
CA TRP A 106 15.31 -4.96 10.98
C TRP A 106 14.16 -4.18 11.64
N ALA A 107 13.64 -4.66 12.77
CA ALA A 107 12.62 -3.97 13.54
C ALA A 107 13.12 -2.63 14.12
N VAL A 108 14.38 -2.58 14.59
CA VAL A 108 15.03 -1.33 15.05
C VAL A 108 15.23 -0.35 13.89
N ILE A 109 15.60 -0.83 12.70
CA ILE A 109 15.68 0.03 11.52
C ILE A 109 14.30 0.62 11.20
N CYS A 110 13.24 -0.18 11.21
CA CYS A 110 11.87 0.30 11.04
C CYS A 110 11.48 1.34 12.10
N GLU A 111 11.86 1.13 13.36
CA GLU A 111 11.67 2.11 14.44
C GLU A 111 12.29 3.46 14.10
N HIS A 112 13.54 3.47 13.64
CA HIS A 112 14.24 4.73 13.32
C HIS A 112 13.70 5.41 12.07
N ILE A 113 13.15 4.67 11.11
CA ILE A 113 12.37 5.25 10.00
C ILE A 113 11.13 5.97 10.55
N ILE A 114 10.39 5.36 11.49
CA ILE A 114 9.23 6.00 12.13
C ILE A 114 9.65 7.24 12.92
N ARG A 115 10.74 7.18 13.70
CA ARG A 115 11.26 8.33 14.45
C ARG A 115 11.68 9.47 13.52
N HIS A 116 12.29 9.17 12.38
CA HIS A 116 12.62 10.18 11.38
C HIS A 116 11.37 10.87 10.84
N MET A 117 10.35 10.11 10.50
CA MET A 117 9.12 10.63 9.89
C MET A 117 8.21 11.36 10.90
N ASN A 118 8.18 10.91 12.16
CA ASN A 118 7.19 11.37 13.15
C ASN A 118 7.77 12.09 14.36
N GLU A 119 9.07 11.95 14.67
CA GLU A 119 9.69 12.49 15.88
C GLU A 119 10.91 13.40 15.59
N GLY A 120 11.21 13.67 14.33
CA GLY A 120 12.32 14.54 13.92
C GLY A 120 13.72 13.95 14.07
N TRP A 121 13.86 12.65 14.33
CA TRP A 121 15.17 12.01 14.43
C TRP A 121 15.95 12.12 13.11
N ALA A 122 17.29 12.26 13.20
CA ALA A 122 18.19 12.41 12.04
C ALA A 122 17.79 13.58 11.10
N ASN A 123 17.47 14.74 11.68
CA ASN A 123 16.94 15.91 10.97
C ASN A 123 15.64 15.64 10.20
N GLY A 124 14.81 14.75 10.71
CA GLY A 124 13.56 14.34 10.12
C GLY A 124 12.39 15.28 10.40
N TYR A 125 11.18 14.72 10.42
CA TYR A 125 9.92 15.43 10.40
C TYR A 125 8.99 15.05 11.55
N ASN A 126 7.91 15.79 11.70
CA ASN A 126 6.75 15.46 12.53
C ASN A 126 5.52 15.31 11.60
N ARG A 127 5.52 14.28 10.73
CA ARG A 127 4.48 14.11 9.71
C ARG A 127 3.18 13.54 10.27
N GLY A 128 3.21 12.93 11.46
CA GLY A 128 2.05 12.31 12.09
C GLY A 128 1.50 11.13 11.27
N ILE A 129 2.37 10.33 10.68
CA ILE A 129 1.97 9.14 9.92
C ILE A 129 1.42 8.12 10.90
N VAL A 130 0.18 7.68 10.66
CA VAL A 130 -0.54 6.76 11.56
C VAL A 130 -0.39 5.30 11.13
N TYR A 131 -0.49 5.01 9.83
CA TYR A 131 -0.48 3.65 9.30
C TYR A 131 0.92 3.22 8.86
N TRP A 132 1.38 2.09 9.42
CA TRP A 132 2.68 1.50 9.13
C TRP A 132 2.50 0.01 8.81
N GLU A 133 2.68 -0.32 7.56
CA GLU A 133 2.44 -1.65 7.01
C GLU A 133 3.74 -2.45 6.95
N ILE A 134 3.71 -3.67 7.46
CA ILE A 134 4.85 -4.59 7.45
C ILE A 134 4.80 -5.42 6.18
N TRP A 135 5.75 -5.18 5.27
CA TRP A 135 6.00 -5.92 4.03
C TRP A 135 4.97 -5.68 2.91
N ASN A 136 5.04 -6.53 1.86
CA ASN A 136 4.13 -6.60 0.73
C ASN A 136 4.14 -7.99 0.11
N GLU A 137 2.98 -8.62 -0.06
CA GLU A 137 2.74 -9.90 -0.74
C GLU A 137 3.71 -11.04 -0.34
N PRO A 138 3.93 -11.31 0.96
CA PRO A 138 4.84 -12.38 1.38
C PRO A 138 4.34 -13.77 0.97
N ASP A 139 3.05 -13.89 0.66
CA ASP A 139 2.40 -15.09 0.13
C ASP A 139 2.64 -15.29 -1.38
N PHE A 140 3.24 -14.32 -2.06
CA PHE A 140 3.64 -14.43 -3.45
C PHE A 140 5.07 -14.98 -3.55
N ASN A 141 5.16 -16.29 -3.40
CA ASN A 141 6.41 -17.03 -3.29
C ASN A 141 7.41 -16.68 -4.40
N ASN A 142 8.68 -16.47 -4.00
CA ASN A 142 9.81 -16.11 -4.87
C ASN A 142 9.62 -14.81 -5.69
N LYS A 143 8.59 -14.02 -5.42
CA LYS A 143 8.36 -12.71 -6.05
C LYS A 143 8.56 -11.56 -5.07
N CYS A 144 7.98 -11.67 -3.88
CA CYS A 144 8.10 -10.67 -2.83
C CYS A 144 8.71 -11.20 -1.53
N TRP A 145 8.84 -12.52 -1.40
CA TRP A 145 9.48 -13.19 -0.27
C TRP A 145 10.11 -14.52 -0.72
N THR A 146 11.38 -14.77 -0.36
CA THR A 146 12.10 -16.02 -0.70
C THR A 146 12.30 -16.94 0.49
N GLY A 147 12.00 -16.46 1.70
CA GLY A 147 12.01 -17.28 2.91
C GLY A 147 10.78 -18.19 3.01
N THR A 148 10.72 -18.98 4.07
CA THR A 148 9.53 -19.78 4.38
C THR A 148 8.40 -18.88 4.92
N PRO A 149 7.14 -19.35 4.93
CA PRO A 149 6.06 -18.65 5.61
C PRO A 149 6.35 -18.42 7.10
N GLU A 150 6.94 -19.41 7.78
CA GLU A 150 7.27 -19.34 9.21
C GLU A 150 8.32 -18.24 9.48
N GLU A 151 9.34 -18.09 8.64
CA GLU A 151 10.32 -17.00 8.76
C GLU A 151 9.64 -15.63 8.58
N PHE A 152 8.64 -15.54 7.70
CA PHE A 152 7.85 -14.31 7.59
C PHE A 152 6.98 -14.06 8.83
N PHE A 153 6.37 -15.10 9.40
CA PHE A 153 5.58 -14.98 10.63
C PHE A 153 6.45 -14.49 11.80
N ASP A 154 7.70 -14.95 11.88
CA ASP A 154 8.67 -14.50 12.88
C ASP A 154 9.05 -13.02 12.66
N LEU A 155 9.34 -12.62 11.42
CA LEU A 155 9.61 -11.23 11.08
C LEU A 155 8.43 -10.31 11.44
N PHE A 156 7.22 -10.71 11.08
CA PHE A 156 6.01 -9.94 11.35
C PHE A 156 5.77 -9.78 12.87
N GLU A 157 5.84 -10.87 13.63
CA GLU A 157 5.71 -10.86 15.09
C GLU A 157 6.72 -9.93 15.75
N ILE A 158 8.02 -10.14 15.46
CA ILE A 158 9.12 -9.37 16.08
C ILE A 158 8.93 -7.88 15.79
N THR A 159 8.62 -7.55 14.54
CA THR A 159 8.46 -6.16 14.12
C THR A 159 7.22 -5.52 14.74
N ALA A 160 6.06 -6.18 14.65
CA ALA A 160 4.82 -5.63 15.19
C ALA A 160 4.90 -5.38 16.69
N LYS A 161 5.42 -6.34 17.46
CA LYS A 161 5.62 -6.20 18.92
C LYS A 161 6.60 -5.09 19.26
N HIS A 162 7.73 -5.03 18.55
CA HIS A 162 8.74 -3.99 18.76
C HIS A 162 8.15 -2.60 18.52
N LEU A 163 7.54 -2.38 17.34
CA LEU A 163 6.99 -1.09 16.98
C LEU A 163 5.83 -0.64 17.88
N LYS A 164 4.93 -1.55 18.27
CA LYS A 164 3.86 -1.20 19.23
C LYS A 164 4.39 -0.88 20.61
N SER A 165 5.50 -1.47 21.03
CA SER A 165 6.14 -1.11 22.29
C SER A 165 6.78 0.28 22.29
N CYS A 166 7.30 0.70 21.12
CA CYS A 166 7.91 2.03 20.96
C CYS A 166 6.86 3.12 20.69
N PHE A 167 5.79 2.79 19.96
CA PHE A 167 4.78 3.73 19.45
C PHE A 167 3.36 3.18 19.65
N PRO A 168 2.80 3.22 20.85
CA PRO A 168 1.47 2.67 21.12
C PRO A 168 0.34 3.35 20.32
N GLU A 169 0.53 4.63 19.93
CA GLU A 169 -0.49 5.44 19.24
C GLU A 169 -0.63 5.16 17.75
N ILE A 170 0.42 4.60 17.10
CA ILE A 170 0.37 4.33 15.66
C ILE A 170 -0.33 3.01 15.38
N LYS A 171 -0.82 2.85 14.15
CA LYS A 171 -1.42 1.60 13.68
C LYS A 171 -0.37 0.77 12.94
N ILE A 172 -0.15 -0.45 13.44
CA ILE A 172 0.75 -1.43 12.84
C ILE A 172 -0.08 -2.57 12.25
N GLY A 173 0.22 -2.98 11.04
CA GLY A 173 -0.47 -4.08 10.38
C GLY A 173 0.22 -4.55 9.12
N GLY A 174 -0.53 -5.15 8.26
CA GLY A 174 -0.08 -5.82 7.03
C GLY A 174 -0.82 -7.17 6.89
N PRO A 175 -0.28 -8.14 6.21
CA PRO A 175 0.98 -8.16 5.45
C PRO A 175 0.80 -7.84 3.96
N ALA A 176 -0.33 -7.25 3.54
CA ALA A 176 -0.63 -6.97 2.15
C ALA A 176 -0.59 -8.23 1.27
N VAL A 177 -1.36 -9.25 1.64
CA VAL A 177 -1.36 -10.53 0.88
C VAL A 177 -1.89 -10.33 -0.53
N CYS A 178 -1.27 -11.02 -1.50
CA CYS A 178 -1.58 -10.83 -2.92
C CYS A 178 -2.98 -11.32 -3.33
N ARG A 179 -3.61 -12.16 -2.51
CA ARG A 179 -4.96 -12.71 -2.72
C ARG A 179 -5.44 -13.52 -1.53
N TYR A 180 -6.73 -13.84 -1.50
CA TYR A 180 -7.22 -14.84 -0.55
C TYR A 180 -6.63 -16.22 -0.86
N ASN A 181 -5.84 -16.75 0.08
CA ASN A 181 -5.28 -18.09 0.03
C ASN A 181 -5.35 -18.72 1.42
N ALA A 182 -6.33 -19.59 1.64
CA ALA A 182 -6.58 -20.22 2.94
C ALA A 182 -5.37 -21.02 3.46
N ASP A 183 -4.60 -21.67 2.57
CA ASP A 183 -3.46 -22.50 2.95
C ASP A 183 -2.29 -21.68 3.54
N TRP A 184 -2.19 -20.40 3.18
CA TRP A 184 -1.23 -19.48 3.76
C TRP A 184 -1.81 -18.68 4.91
N LEU A 185 -3.06 -18.20 4.76
CA LEU A 185 -3.70 -17.31 5.72
C LEU A 185 -4.08 -17.98 7.04
N ILE A 186 -4.57 -19.23 6.99
CA ILE A 186 -4.96 -19.95 8.20
C ILE A 186 -3.75 -20.15 9.13
N PRO A 187 -2.60 -20.71 8.69
CA PRO A 187 -1.39 -20.78 9.51
C PRO A 187 -0.91 -19.42 10.02
N PHE A 188 -0.95 -18.37 9.18
CA PHE A 188 -0.58 -17.03 9.61
C PHE A 188 -1.42 -16.56 10.81
N PHE A 189 -2.74 -16.60 10.70
CA PHE A 189 -3.62 -16.14 11.77
C PHE A 189 -3.55 -17.04 13.03
N GLU A 190 -3.34 -18.34 12.86
CA GLU A 190 -3.13 -19.26 13.99
C GLU A 190 -1.89 -18.88 14.79
N GLU A 191 -0.76 -18.65 14.11
CA GLU A 191 0.48 -18.25 14.78
C GLU A 191 0.38 -16.81 15.35
N MET A 192 -0.20 -15.85 14.65
CA MET A 192 -0.39 -14.50 15.17
C MET A 192 -1.23 -14.48 16.45
N LYS A 193 -2.33 -15.24 16.48
CA LYS A 193 -3.16 -15.40 17.69
C LYS A 193 -2.42 -16.09 18.82
N LYS A 194 -1.78 -17.23 18.55
CA LYS A 194 -1.02 -18.01 19.53
C LYS A 194 0.09 -17.19 20.17
N ARG A 195 0.75 -16.35 19.40
CA ARG A 195 1.87 -15.51 19.83
C ARG A 195 1.42 -14.16 20.38
N ASN A 196 0.10 -13.87 20.42
CA ASN A 196 -0.46 -12.58 20.84
C ASN A 196 0.16 -11.38 20.10
N VAL A 197 0.24 -11.48 18.77
CA VAL A 197 0.81 -10.41 17.95
C VAL A 197 -0.19 -9.26 17.80
N PRO A 198 0.19 -8.01 18.11
CA PRO A 198 -0.69 -6.86 17.89
C PRO A 198 -0.84 -6.60 16.40
N MET A 199 -2.07 -6.35 15.96
CA MET A 199 -2.41 -6.02 14.58
C MET A 199 -3.60 -5.06 14.59
N ASP A 200 -3.35 -3.78 14.30
CA ASP A 200 -4.38 -2.74 14.29
C ASP A 200 -5.16 -2.76 12.96
N PHE A 201 -4.50 -3.18 11.89
CA PHE A 201 -5.13 -3.42 10.60
C PHE A 201 -4.54 -4.65 9.90
N TYR A 202 -5.32 -5.26 9.05
CA TYR A 202 -4.94 -6.33 8.15
C TYR A 202 -5.15 -5.87 6.71
N SER A 203 -4.12 -5.98 5.87
CA SER A 203 -4.16 -5.55 4.48
C SER A 203 -4.06 -6.69 3.49
N TRP A 204 -4.71 -6.52 2.35
CA TRP A 204 -4.83 -7.54 1.30
C TRP A 204 -5.10 -6.91 -0.07
N HIS A 205 -4.90 -7.69 -1.14
CA HIS A 205 -5.06 -7.27 -2.52
C HIS A 205 -6.14 -8.08 -3.23
N CYS A 206 -6.75 -7.48 -4.24
CA CYS A 206 -7.69 -8.16 -5.11
C CYS A 206 -7.65 -7.57 -6.53
N TYR A 207 -7.36 -8.41 -7.50
CA TYR A 207 -7.37 -8.06 -8.91
C TYR A 207 -8.35 -8.98 -9.64
N SER A 208 -9.46 -8.43 -10.10
CA SER A 208 -10.50 -9.20 -10.81
C SER A 208 -11.25 -8.34 -11.83
N SER A 209 -11.89 -8.98 -12.76
CA SER A 209 -12.83 -8.34 -13.71
C SER A 209 -14.29 -8.39 -13.25
N LYS A 210 -14.55 -8.91 -12.04
CA LYS A 210 -15.89 -9.12 -11.47
C LYS A 210 -16.00 -8.43 -10.13
N VAL A 211 -17.02 -7.62 -9.93
CA VAL A 211 -17.31 -6.92 -8.67
C VAL A 211 -17.60 -7.92 -7.53
N GLU A 212 -18.24 -9.03 -7.86
CA GLU A 212 -18.60 -10.08 -6.90
C GLU A 212 -17.40 -10.72 -6.22
N ASP A 213 -16.24 -10.74 -6.88
CA ASP A 213 -15.01 -11.28 -6.29
C ASP A 213 -14.52 -10.38 -5.14
N PHE A 214 -14.65 -9.07 -5.27
CA PHE A 214 -14.30 -8.11 -4.20
C PHE A 214 -15.19 -8.29 -2.96
N ILE A 215 -16.49 -8.44 -3.15
CA ILE A 215 -17.44 -8.69 -2.06
C ILE A 215 -17.14 -10.01 -1.37
N ARG A 216 -16.94 -11.09 -2.17
CA ARG A 216 -16.59 -12.41 -1.66
C ARG A 216 -15.31 -12.37 -0.82
N ASP A 217 -14.25 -11.78 -1.36
CA ASP A 217 -12.96 -11.76 -0.69
C ASP A 217 -12.99 -10.88 0.56
N THR A 218 -13.67 -9.73 0.54
CA THR A 218 -13.91 -8.91 1.74
C THR A 218 -14.53 -9.73 2.86
N ARG A 219 -15.58 -10.50 2.55
CA ARG A 219 -16.28 -11.36 3.54
C ARG A 219 -15.38 -12.49 4.05
N LEU A 220 -14.58 -13.10 3.17
CA LEU A 220 -13.68 -14.18 3.55
C LEU A 220 -12.55 -13.69 4.47
N HIS A 221 -11.92 -12.55 4.14
CA HIS A 221 -10.88 -11.95 4.98
C HIS A 221 -11.45 -11.51 6.33
N ARG A 222 -12.63 -10.87 6.37
CA ARG A 222 -13.30 -10.47 7.62
C ARG A 222 -13.61 -11.68 8.49
N ALA A 223 -14.11 -12.76 7.90
CA ALA A 223 -14.41 -14.00 8.63
C ALA A 223 -13.17 -14.63 9.28
N LEU A 224 -11.98 -14.52 8.65
CA LEU A 224 -10.73 -14.96 9.27
C LEU A 224 -10.36 -14.07 10.46
N LEU A 225 -10.42 -12.76 10.32
CA LEU A 225 -10.16 -11.82 11.40
C LEU A 225 -11.05 -12.11 12.61
N ASP A 226 -12.37 -12.25 12.39
CA ASP A 226 -13.34 -12.55 13.45
C ASP A 226 -13.06 -13.92 14.10
N ARG A 227 -12.78 -14.96 13.30
CA ARG A 227 -12.44 -16.32 13.78
C ARG A 227 -11.25 -16.33 14.71
N TYR A 228 -10.23 -15.54 14.44
CA TYR A 228 -9.00 -15.51 15.21
C TYR A 228 -8.98 -14.44 16.30
N GLY A 229 -10.09 -13.69 16.48
CA GLY A 229 -10.27 -12.73 17.57
C GLY A 229 -9.70 -11.35 17.29
N TYR A 230 -9.43 -11.03 16.03
CA TYR A 230 -9.05 -9.68 15.56
C TYR A 230 -10.28 -8.86 15.17
N ASN A 231 -11.28 -8.80 16.06
CA ASN A 231 -12.59 -8.20 15.76
C ASN A 231 -12.51 -6.69 15.50
N GLU A 232 -11.58 -6.01 16.20
CA GLU A 232 -11.36 -4.56 16.09
C GLU A 232 -10.28 -4.20 15.06
N CYS A 233 -9.67 -5.20 14.42
CA CYS A 233 -8.66 -5.02 13.39
C CYS A 233 -9.34 -4.52 12.11
N GLU A 234 -8.86 -3.39 11.59
CA GLU A 234 -9.35 -2.85 10.32
C GLU A 234 -9.01 -3.79 9.16
N SER A 235 -9.93 -3.98 8.23
CA SER A 235 -9.72 -4.72 6.98
C SER A 235 -9.49 -3.74 5.84
N ILE A 236 -8.31 -3.79 5.22
CA ILE A 236 -7.89 -2.80 4.22
C ILE A 236 -7.53 -3.48 2.91
N LEU A 237 -8.30 -3.19 1.85
CA LEU A 237 -7.97 -3.58 0.49
C LEU A 237 -7.11 -2.48 -0.14
N ASN A 238 -5.79 -2.62 -0.06
CA ASN A 238 -4.86 -1.55 -0.39
C ASN A 238 -4.12 -1.69 -1.72
N GLU A 239 -4.46 -2.71 -2.49
CA GLU A 239 -4.19 -2.77 -3.94
C GLU A 239 -5.35 -3.47 -4.65
N TRP A 240 -5.92 -2.82 -5.64
CA TRP A 240 -6.95 -3.42 -6.48
C TRP A 240 -7.10 -2.72 -7.82
N ASN A 241 -7.47 -3.47 -8.84
CA ASN A 241 -7.84 -2.94 -10.15
C ASN A 241 -8.62 -3.97 -10.96
N TYR A 242 -9.10 -3.55 -12.15
CA TYR A 242 -9.71 -4.43 -13.11
C TYR A 242 -8.65 -5.27 -13.81
N VAL A 243 -8.66 -6.58 -13.60
CA VAL A 243 -7.78 -7.52 -14.29
C VAL A 243 -8.57 -8.74 -14.71
N CYS A 244 -8.59 -9.04 -16.00
CA CYS A 244 -9.18 -10.28 -16.55
C CYS A 244 -8.13 -11.30 -17.01
N GLY A 245 -6.85 -10.97 -16.88
CA GLY A 245 -5.73 -11.85 -17.15
C GLY A 245 -4.40 -11.10 -17.05
N TRP A 246 -3.37 -11.79 -16.57
CA TRP A 246 -2.05 -11.22 -16.31
C TRP A 246 -1.04 -11.40 -17.46
N SER A 247 -1.47 -11.98 -18.58
CA SER A 247 -0.62 -12.20 -19.75
C SER A 247 -1.42 -12.23 -21.05
N GLY A 248 -0.73 -12.11 -22.19
CA GLY A 248 -1.31 -12.23 -23.51
C GLY A 248 -2.50 -11.29 -23.75
N GLU A 249 -3.54 -11.79 -24.39
CA GLU A 249 -4.75 -11.02 -24.72
C GLU A 249 -5.55 -10.60 -23.46
N GLY A 250 -5.52 -11.41 -22.40
CA GLY A 250 -6.15 -11.05 -21.12
C GLY A 250 -5.55 -9.78 -20.52
N TRP A 251 -4.23 -9.67 -20.52
CA TRP A 251 -3.52 -8.48 -20.05
C TRP A 251 -3.82 -7.24 -20.90
N LYS A 252 -3.73 -7.37 -22.22
CA LYS A 252 -4.07 -6.27 -23.16
C LYS A 252 -5.50 -5.77 -22.95
N LYS A 253 -6.45 -6.70 -22.74
CA LYS A 253 -7.85 -6.38 -22.47
C LYS A 253 -8.02 -5.69 -21.11
N SER A 254 -7.27 -6.09 -20.09
CA SER A 254 -7.29 -5.44 -18.77
C SER A 254 -6.90 -3.97 -18.92
N LEU A 255 -5.72 -3.69 -19.48
CA LEU A 255 -5.24 -2.33 -19.70
C LEU A 255 -6.18 -1.48 -20.56
N ALA A 256 -6.70 -2.05 -21.66
CA ALA A 256 -7.67 -1.34 -22.50
C ALA A 256 -8.98 -1.02 -21.76
N THR A 257 -9.41 -1.90 -20.85
CA THR A 257 -10.60 -1.67 -20.03
C THR A 257 -10.37 -0.57 -19.01
N GLU A 258 -9.25 -0.57 -18.29
CA GLU A 258 -8.89 0.47 -17.32
C GLU A 258 -8.93 1.88 -17.93
N LEU A 259 -8.51 2.01 -19.19
CA LEU A 259 -8.50 3.28 -19.92
C LEU A 259 -9.88 3.71 -20.46
N SER A 260 -10.90 2.89 -20.33
CA SER A 260 -12.22 3.07 -20.95
C SER A 260 -13.29 3.53 -19.95
N ILE A 261 -14.50 3.83 -20.47
CA ILE A 261 -15.68 4.09 -19.62
C ILE A 261 -16.06 2.86 -18.79
N LYS A 262 -15.76 1.65 -19.27
CA LYS A 262 -16.00 0.42 -18.51
C LYS A 262 -15.11 0.35 -17.28
N GLY A 263 -13.85 0.77 -17.37
CA GLY A 263 -12.95 0.88 -16.22
C GLY A 263 -13.47 1.86 -15.19
N ALA A 264 -13.92 3.04 -15.62
CA ALA A 264 -14.54 4.02 -14.74
C ALA A 264 -15.80 3.47 -14.04
N ALA A 265 -16.69 2.82 -14.80
CA ALA A 265 -17.88 2.17 -14.24
C ALA A 265 -17.52 1.05 -13.26
N PHE A 266 -16.45 0.29 -13.53
CA PHE A 266 -15.96 -0.73 -12.63
C PHE A 266 -15.43 -0.15 -11.32
N ILE A 267 -14.65 0.93 -11.36
CA ILE A 267 -14.20 1.64 -10.15
C ILE A 267 -15.40 2.08 -9.30
N ALA A 268 -16.39 2.72 -9.91
CA ALA A 268 -17.60 3.13 -9.22
C ALA A 268 -18.36 1.93 -8.61
N ALA A 269 -18.53 0.85 -9.37
CA ALA A 269 -19.26 -0.34 -8.92
C ALA A 269 -18.58 -1.05 -7.76
N VAL A 270 -17.24 -1.22 -7.80
CA VAL A 270 -16.47 -1.82 -6.68
C VAL A 270 -16.57 -0.95 -5.44
N ALA A 271 -16.35 0.36 -5.55
CA ALA A 271 -16.44 1.26 -4.41
C ALA A 271 -17.85 1.24 -3.77
N THR A 272 -18.92 1.31 -4.60
CA THR A 272 -20.31 1.23 -4.12
C THR A 272 -20.61 -0.12 -3.46
N ALA A 273 -20.20 -1.23 -4.06
CA ALA A 273 -20.45 -2.56 -3.51
C ALA A 273 -19.74 -2.76 -2.16
N CYS A 274 -18.50 -2.29 -2.03
CA CYS A 274 -17.72 -2.40 -0.80
C CYS A 274 -18.24 -1.52 0.35
N GLN A 275 -19.02 -0.47 0.08
CA GLN A 275 -19.62 0.39 1.12
C GLN A 275 -20.53 -0.38 2.08
N HIS A 276 -21.17 -1.44 1.63
CA HIS A 276 -22.05 -2.26 2.45
C HIS A 276 -21.34 -3.43 3.14
N GLU A 277 -20.03 -3.55 2.94
CA GLU A 277 -19.21 -4.62 3.53
C GLU A 277 -18.38 -4.10 4.70
N LYS A 278 -17.89 -5.00 5.55
CA LYS A 278 -16.95 -4.66 6.63
C LYS A 278 -15.54 -4.49 6.06
N LEU A 279 -15.34 -3.40 5.33
CA LEU A 279 -14.09 -2.97 4.74
C LEU A 279 -13.83 -1.52 5.16
N ASP A 280 -12.71 -1.27 5.79
CA ASP A 280 -12.40 0.03 6.39
C ASP A 280 -11.72 0.98 5.41
N MET A 281 -10.98 0.45 4.44
CA MET A 281 -10.29 1.26 3.44
C MET A 281 -10.14 0.52 2.10
N LEU A 282 -10.26 1.28 1.01
CA LEU A 282 -10.14 0.82 -0.37
C LEU A 282 -9.16 1.71 -1.13
N MET A 283 -8.00 1.18 -1.53
CA MET A 283 -6.94 1.94 -2.21
C MET A 283 -6.70 1.43 -3.62
N TYR A 284 -7.06 2.25 -4.60
CA TYR A 284 -6.90 1.93 -6.02
C TYR A 284 -5.43 1.83 -6.43
N TYR A 285 -5.07 0.78 -7.12
CA TYR A 285 -3.77 0.60 -7.74
C TYR A 285 -3.86 0.80 -9.28
N ASP A 286 -3.20 1.80 -9.91
CA ASP A 286 -2.43 2.77 -9.18
C ASP A 286 -2.62 4.17 -9.79
N ALA A 287 -2.14 5.18 -9.09
CA ALA A 287 -2.26 6.58 -9.48
C ALA A 287 -0.98 7.15 -10.12
N ARG A 288 0.05 6.36 -10.35
CA ARG A 288 1.30 6.80 -11.00
C ARG A 288 1.04 7.12 -12.47
N ILE A 289 1.62 8.22 -12.94
CA ILE A 289 1.40 8.72 -14.31
C ILE A 289 1.93 7.75 -15.37
N ASN A 290 3.07 7.11 -15.10
CA ASN A 290 3.76 6.25 -16.07
C ASN A 290 3.53 4.75 -15.83
N SER A 291 2.64 4.38 -14.90
CA SER A 291 2.28 2.99 -14.69
C SER A 291 1.42 2.43 -15.82
N THR A 292 1.64 1.18 -16.18
CA THR A 292 0.80 0.46 -17.13
C THR A 292 -0.64 0.29 -16.63
N MET A 293 -0.85 0.19 -15.32
CA MET A 293 -2.16 0.05 -14.67
C MET A 293 -2.80 1.39 -14.29
N ASN A 294 -2.27 2.50 -14.75
CA ASN A 294 -2.80 3.82 -14.47
C ASN A 294 -4.04 4.12 -15.34
N GLY A 295 -5.21 3.96 -14.76
CA GLY A 295 -6.49 4.36 -15.37
C GLY A 295 -6.88 5.83 -15.17
N LEU A 296 -6.09 6.63 -14.43
CA LEU A 296 -6.48 7.96 -13.95
C LEU A 296 -5.95 9.10 -14.81
N PHE A 297 -4.72 8.97 -15.32
CA PHE A 297 -4.05 10.04 -16.09
C PHE A 297 -3.49 9.53 -17.40
N ARG A 298 -3.40 10.41 -18.38
CA ARG A 298 -2.76 10.12 -19.65
C ARG A 298 -1.27 10.42 -19.56
N PRO A 299 -0.40 9.43 -19.83
CA PRO A 299 1.04 9.67 -19.85
C PRO A 299 1.43 10.83 -20.77
N GLY A 300 2.39 11.64 -20.34
CA GLY A 300 2.96 12.75 -21.09
C GLY A 300 2.14 14.04 -21.09
N THR A 301 0.81 14.00 -20.97
CA THR A 301 -0.05 15.20 -20.96
C THR A 301 -0.65 15.49 -19.59
N LEU A 302 -0.64 14.51 -18.68
CA LEU A 302 -1.30 14.55 -17.36
C LEU A 302 -2.82 14.81 -17.40
N GLU A 303 -3.44 14.69 -18.56
CA GLU A 303 -4.89 14.79 -18.70
C GLU A 303 -5.58 13.68 -17.90
N VAL A 304 -6.64 14.05 -17.18
CA VAL A 304 -7.47 13.09 -16.47
C VAL A 304 -8.20 12.16 -17.44
N ARG A 305 -8.23 10.88 -17.08
CA ARG A 305 -8.98 9.84 -17.78
C ARG A 305 -10.31 9.59 -17.06
N LYS A 306 -11.15 8.77 -17.68
CA LYS A 306 -12.49 8.47 -17.16
C LYS A 306 -12.45 7.83 -15.76
N GLY A 307 -11.43 7.03 -15.44
CA GLY A 307 -11.23 6.43 -14.12
C GLY A 307 -11.01 7.42 -12.97
N TYR A 308 -10.57 8.65 -13.27
CA TYR A 308 -10.42 9.71 -12.29
C TYR A 308 -11.75 10.17 -11.68
N TYR A 309 -12.79 10.28 -12.50
CA TYR A 309 -14.07 10.88 -12.08
C TYR A 309 -14.79 10.12 -10.96
N PRO A 310 -14.84 8.77 -10.94
CA PRO A 310 -15.35 8.05 -9.77
C PRO A 310 -14.64 8.40 -8.48
N LEU A 311 -13.30 8.50 -8.48
CA LEU A 311 -12.53 8.87 -7.30
C LEU A 311 -12.83 10.30 -6.86
N LYS A 312 -12.95 11.25 -7.81
CA LYS A 312 -13.35 12.61 -7.51
C LYS A 312 -14.74 12.68 -6.88
N ILE A 313 -15.72 11.99 -7.43
CA ILE A 313 -17.08 11.93 -6.89
C ILE A 313 -17.08 11.39 -5.46
N TRP A 314 -16.36 10.30 -5.20
CA TRP A 314 -16.21 9.77 -3.85
C TRP A 314 -15.53 10.76 -2.89
N GLY A 315 -14.50 11.47 -3.35
CA GLY A 315 -13.86 12.52 -2.56
C GLY A 315 -14.80 13.70 -2.24
N GLU A 316 -15.67 14.08 -3.17
CA GLU A 316 -16.71 15.08 -2.94
C GLU A 316 -17.75 14.58 -1.90
N MET A 317 -18.15 13.30 -1.99
CA MET A 317 -19.07 12.69 -1.04
C MET A 317 -18.48 12.61 0.37
N LEU A 318 -17.16 12.34 0.52
CA LEU A 318 -16.48 12.36 1.81
C LEU A 318 -16.50 13.76 2.48
N SER A 319 -16.69 14.81 1.71
CA SER A 319 -16.78 16.17 2.20
C SER A 319 -18.22 16.59 2.55
N SER A 320 -19.21 15.73 2.33
CA SER A 320 -20.61 16.00 2.66
C SER A 320 -20.93 15.71 4.13
N ASP A 321 -21.85 16.48 4.71
CA ASP A 321 -22.18 16.43 6.14
C ASP A 321 -23.07 15.24 6.55
N GLY A 322 -23.41 14.32 5.66
CA GLY A 322 -24.24 13.17 5.99
C GLY A 322 -24.62 12.29 4.81
N GLU A 323 -25.09 11.09 5.13
CA GLU A 323 -25.70 10.14 4.22
C GLU A 323 -27.21 10.13 4.37
N CYS A 324 -27.94 9.99 3.26
CA CYS A 324 -29.37 9.75 3.27
C CYS A 324 -29.66 8.34 2.78
N GLU A 325 -30.43 7.59 3.53
CA GLU A 325 -31.00 6.32 3.07
C GLU A 325 -32.04 6.60 1.98
N THR A 326 -31.84 6.05 0.79
CA THR A 326 -32.81 6.13 -0.30
C THR A 326 -33.52 4.80 -0.45
N LEU A 327 -34.82 4.82 -0.31
CA LEU A 327 -35.68 3.69 -0.65
C LEU A 327 -35.99 3.74 -2.16
N CYS A 328 -35.54 2.74 -2.91
CA CYS A 328 -35.90 2.53 -4.32
C CYS A 328 -37.07 1.59 -4.45
#